data_90079bdc2365e0880a0850e580251d5d
#
_entry.id   90079bdc2365e0880a0850e580251d5d
#
_cell.length_a   1.000
_cell.length_b   1.000
_cell.length_c   1.000
_cell.angle_alpha   90.00
_cell.angle_beta   90.00
_cell.angle_gamma   90.00
#
_symmetry.space_group_name_H-M   'P 1'
#
loop_
_entity.id
_entity.type
_entity.pdbx_description
1 polymer ?
#
loop_
_entity_poly.entity_id
_entity_poly.type
_entity_poly.pdbx_seq_one_letter_code
_entity_poly.pdbx_strand_id
1 'polypeptide(L)'
;MSTREVSDRADPIVESLDQLAAPMAAGEKPRAAWRIGTEHEKFVYDLVDHHAPSYDEPGGIRDLLMALTEFGWTPIEEGGKVIAMKGADGTVSLEPAGQLELSGAPLENLHETC
;
A
#
# COMPACT_ATOMS: atom_id res chain seq x y z
N MET A 1 1.13 -4.00 -1.05
CA MET A 1 2.58 -4.36 -0.86
C MET A 1 3.19 -3.42 0.16
N SER A 2 3.65 -3.90 1.30
CA SER A 2 4.26 -3.03 2.31
C SER A 2 5.60 -2.53 1.77
N THR A 3 5.70 -1.24 1.47
CA THR A 3 6.96 -0.57 1.10
C THR A 3 7.90 -0.62 2.30
N ARG A 4 8.74 -1.64 2.35
CA ARG A 4 9.81 -1.73 3.33
C ARG A 4 10.93 -0.79 2.88
N GLU A 5 11.33 0.14 3.73
CA GLU A 5 12.59 0.86 3.53
C GLU A 5 13.70 -0.17 3.35
N VAL A 6 14.33 -0.16 2.18
CA VAL A 6 15.49 -1.03 1.90
C VAL A 6 16.61 -0.50 2.79
N SER A 7 16.85 -1.16 3.92
CA SER A 7 18.02 -0.87 4.73
C SER A 7 19.25 -1.45 4.00
N ASP A 8 20.34 -0.69 3.90
CA ASP A 8 21.65 -1.12 3.39
C ASP A 8 22.31 -2.26 4.23
N ARG A 9 21.58 -2.85 5.16
CA ARG A 9 22.05 -4.01 5.91
C ARG A 9 21.77 -5.27 5.13
N ALA A 10 22.82 -6.02 4.83
CA ALA A 10 22.68 -7.39 4.32
C ALA A 10 21.72 -8.16 5.23
N ASP A 11 20.64 -8.69 4.67
CA ASP A 11 19.71 -9.51 5.41
C ASP A 11 20.46 -10.75 5.95
N PRO A 12 20.19 -11.15 7.20
CA PRO A 12 20.84 -12.33 7.78
C PRO A 12 20.49 -13.57 6.96
N ILE A 13 21.50 -14.43 6.76
CA ILE A 13 21.29 -15.72 6.11
C ILE A 13 20.42 -16.59 7.01
N VAL A 14 19.36 -17.16 6.45
CA VAL A 14 18.49 -18.09 7.16
C VAL A 14 19.12 -19.50 7.12
N GLU A 15 19.39 -20.06 8.29
CA GLU A 15 20.07 -21.35 8.46
C GLU A 15 19.13 -22.47 8.93
N SER A 16 17.93 -22.16 9.41
CA SER A 16 16.98 -23.14 9.92
C SER A 16 15.52 -22.76 9.68
N LEU A 17 14.61 -23.76 9.73
CA LEU A 17 13.17 -23.54 9.68
C LEU A 17 12.67 -22.71 10.88
N ASP A 18 13.27 -22.87 12.05
CA ASP A 18 12.89 -22.10 13.23
C ASP A 18 13.16 -20.60 13.05
N GLN A 19 14.24 -20.24 12.36
CA GLN A 19 14.51 -18.84 12.01
C GLN A 19 13.49 -18.25 11.03
N LEU A 20 12.87 -19.07 10.19
CA LEU A 20 11.75 -18.63 9.32
C LEU A 20 10.44 -18.53 10.11
N ALA A 21 10.18 -19.48 11.00
CA ALA A 21 8.94 -19.53 11.78
C ALA A 21 8.90 -18.49 12.91
N ALA A 22 10.02 -18.19 13.53
CA ALA A 22 10.11 -17.31 14.70
C ALA A 22 9.52 -15.89 14.46
N PRO A 23 9.83 -15.17 13.36
CA PRO A 23 9.24 -13.85 13.12
C PRO A 23 7.72 -13.92 12.86
N MET A 24 7.22 -15.01 12.28
CA MET A 24 5.78 -15.21 12.07
C MET A 24 5.10 -15.47 13.42
N ALA A 25 5.65 -16.35 14.25
CA ALA A 25 5.15 -16.63 15.60
C ALA A 25 5.21 -15.39 16.50
N ALA A 26 6.26 -14.58 16.38
CA ALA A 26 6.37 -13.31 17.12
C ALA A 26 5.29 -12.29 16.73
N GLY A 27 4.68 -12.43 15.55
CA GLY A 27 3.56 -11.62 15.08
C GLY A 27 2.19 -12.05 15.63
N GLU A 28 2.09 -13.21 16.29
CA GLU A 28 0.84 -13.69 16.87
C GLU A 28 0.31 -12.70 17.92
N LYS A 29 -0.99 -12.46 17.87
CA LYS A 29 -1.66 -11.55 18.79
C LYS A 29 -2.79 -12.28 19.54
N PRO A 30 -2.99 -11.96 20.83
CA PRO A 30 -4.14 -12.48 21.55
C PRO A 30 -5.44 -11.98 20.88
N ARG A 31 -6.51 -12.78 20.98
CA ARG A 31 -7.79 -12.49 20.32
C ARG A 31 -8.32 -11.06 20.57
N ALA A 32 -8.14 -10.52 21.76
CA ALA A 32 -8.54 -9.16 22.10
C ALA A 32 -7.80 -8.07 21.30
N ALA A 33 -6.63 -8.41 20.76
CA ALA A 33 -5.82 -7.50 19.92
C ALA A 33 -5.99 -7.74 18.41
N TRP A 34 -6.90 -8.63 18.00
CA TRP A 34 -7.17 -8.85 16.58
C TRP A 34 -7.83 -7.63 15.97
N ARG A 35 -7.44 -7.33 14.74
CA ARG A 35 -7.97 -6.24 13.93
C ARG A 35 -8.21 -6.75 12.52
N ILE A 36 -9.08 -6.08 11.81
CA ILE A 36 -9.38 -6.33 10.40
C ILE A 36 -8.67 -5.24 9.59
N GLY A 37 -7.77 -5.63 8.72
CA GLY A 37 -7.22 -4.78 7.67
C GLY A 37 -8.02 -5.01 6.40
N THR A 38 -8.43 -3.92 5.75
CA THR A 38 -9.16 -3.99 4.49
C THR A 38 -8.30 -3.38 3.39
N GLU A 39 -8.17 -4.08 2.28
CA GLU A 39 -7.52 -3.61 1.07
C GLU A 39 -8.56 -3.52 -0.05
N HIS A 40 -8.51 -2.42 -0.80
CA HIS A 40 -9.38 -2.18 -1.94
C HIS A 40 -8.52 -1.90 -3.17
N GLU A 41 -8.50 -2.83 -4.10
CA GLU A 41 -7.80 -2.68 -5.38
C GLU A 41 -8.76 -2.25 -6.48
N LYS A 42 -8.35 -1.28 -7.29
CA LYS A 42 -9.14 -0.75 -8.39
C LYS A 42 -8.29 -0.53 -9.63
N PHE A 43 -8.82 -0.91 -10.77
CA PHE A 43 -8.30 -0.48 -12.06
C PHE A 43 -8.72 0.95 -12.35
N VAL A 44 -7.78 1.75 -12.83
CA VAL A 44 -8.03 3.11 -13.31
C VAL A 44 -8.22 3.07 -14.83
N TYR A 45 -9.21 3.77 -15.33
CA TYR A 45 -9.47 3.91 -16.77
C TYR A 45 -10.03 5.30 -17.10
N ASP A 46 -9.73 5.79 -18.30
CA ASP A 46 -10.31 7.02 -18.80
C ASP A 46 -11.81 6.83 -19.11
N LEU A 47 -12.63 7.82 -18.77
CA LEU A 47 -14.10 7.73 -18.94
C LEU A 47 -14.55 7.90 -20.39
N VAL A 48 -13.70 8.42 -21.28
CA VAL A 48 -14.07 8.71 -22.67
C VAL A 48 -13.86 7.49 -23.55
N ASP A 49 -12.69 6.90 -23.49
CA ASP A 49 -12.28 5.79 -24.36
C ASP A 49 -11.93 4.50 -23.64
N HIS A 50 -11.98 4.52 -22.30
CA HIS A 50 -11.73 3.39 -21.40
C HIS A 50 -10.31 2.83 -21.49
N HIS A 51 -9.34 3.59 -21.98
CA HIS A 51 -7.95 3.15 -21.89
C HIS A 51 -7.42 3.18 -20.45
N ALA A 52 -6.46 2.32 -20.14
CA ALA A 52 -5.73 2.37 -18.88
C ALA A 52 -4.69 3.51 -18.94
N PRO A 53 -4.82 4.57 -18.11
CA PRO A 53 -3.90 5.68 -18.18
C PRO A 53 -2.48 5.27 -17.80
N SER A 54 -1.50 5.79 -18.55
CA SER A 54 -0.09 5.58 -18.23
C SER A 54 0.32 6.43 -17.02
N TYR A 55 1.50 6.12 -16.46
CA TYR A 55 1.97 6.82 -15.27
C TYR A 55 2.20 8.33 -15.52
N ASP A 56 2.85 8.69 -16.64
CA ASP A 56 3.33 10.06 -16.92
C ASP A 56 2.42 10.88 -17.86
N GLU A 57 1.34 10.32 -18.40
CA GLU A 57 0.42 11.11 -19.25
C GLU A 57 -0.34 12.16 -18.43
N PRO A 58 -0.76 13.28 -19.07
CA PRO A 58 -1.59 14.28 -18.40
C PRO A 58 -2.89 13.66 -17.86
N GLY A 59 -3.16 13.83 -16.55
CA GLY A 59 -4.27 13.17 -15.87
C GLY A 59 -4.06 11.68 -15.60
N GLY A 60 -2.84 11.18 -15.81
CA GLY A 60 -2.48 9.79 -15.55
C GLY A 60 -2.27 9.44 -14.07
N ILE A 61 -1.66 8.29 -13.82
CA ILE A 61 -1.54 7.72 -12.46
C ILE A 61 -0.81 8.66 -11.50
N ARG A 62 0.30 9.30 -11.95
CA ARG A 62 1.04 10.24 -11.11
C ARG A 62 0.16 11.42 -10.69
N ASP A 63 -0.57 12.02 -11.63
CA ASP A 63 -1.41 13.19 -11.35
C ASP A 63 -2.57 12.80 -10.43
N LEU A 64 -3.11 11.60 -10.59
CA LEU A 64 -4.16 11.06 -9.71
C LEU A 64 -3.64 10.86 -8.27
N LEU A 65 -2.46 10.28 -8.10
CA LEU A 65 -1.84 10.13 -6.78
C LEU A 65 -1.57 11.52 -6.16
N MET A 66 -0.98 12.44 -6.92
CA MET A 66 -0.66 13.78 -6.42
C MET A 66 -1.90 14.60 -6.08
N ALA A 67 -3.06 14.36 -6.71
CA ALA A 67 -4.31 15.02 -6.35
C ALA A 67 -4.74 14.73 -4.89
N LEU A 68 -4.31 13.60 -4.32
CA LEU A 68 -4.58 13.28 -2.92
C LEU A 68 -3.89 14.23 -1.92
N THR A 69 -2.92 15.02 -2.37
CA THR A 69 -2.30 16.06 -1.52
C THR A 69 -3.31 17.12 -1.07
N GLU A 70 -4.34 17.38 -1.88
CA GLU A 70 -5.43 18.31 -1.53
C GLU A 70 -6.22 17.84 -0.28
N PHE A 71 -6.17 16.55 0.00
CA PHE A 71 -6.80 15.92 1.18
C PHE A 71 -5.81 15.66 2.33
N GLY A 72 -4.61 16.24 2.25
CA GLY A 72 -3.59 16.11 3.31
C GLY A 72 -2.76 14.82 3.24
N TRP A 73 -2.80 14.09 2.13
CA TRP A 73 -1.95 12.92 1.94
C TRP A 73 -0.54 13.34 1.52
N THR A 74 0.45 12.57 1.91
CA THR A 74 1.86 12.82 1.61
C THR A 74 2.42 11.78 0.66
N PRO A 75 3.20 12.17 -0.37
CA PRO A 75 3.76 11.24 -1.32
C PRO A 75 4.86 10.36 -0.72
N ILE A 76 4.92 9.11 -1.19
CA ILE A 76 6.04 8.19 -1.00
C ILE A 76 6.67 7.98 -2.37
N GLU A 77 7.98 8.22 -2.45
CA GLU A 77 8.71 8.17 -3.72
C GLU A 77 9.73 7.06 -3.73
N GLU A 78 9.91 6.46 -4.89
CA GLU A 78 10.99 5.54 -5.22
C GLU A 78 11.58 5.90 -6.58
N GLY A 79 12.91 6.05 -6.65
CA GLY A 79 13.59 6.42 -7.91
C GLY A 79 13.12 7.75 -8.51
N GLY A 80 12.65 8.71 -7.68
CA GLY A 80 12.12 10.00 -8.14
C GLY A 80 10.69 9.92 -8.70
N LYS A 81 9.99 8.81 -8.50
CA LYS A 81 8.58 8.64 -8.89
C LYS A 81 7.71 8.41 -7.66
N VAL A 82 6.56 9.07 -7.61
CA VAL A 82 5.54 8.83 -6.58
C VAL A 82 4.92 7.46 -6.83
N ILE A 83 5.10 6.54 -5.88
CA ILE A 83 4.55 5.17 -5.96
C ILE A 83 3.41 4.92 -4.98
N ALA A 84 3.25 5.80 -4.00
CA ALA A 84 2.19 5.70 -3.02
C ALA A 84 1.91 7.06 -2.38
N MET A 85 0.78 7.13 -1.69
CA MET A 85 0.40 8.28 -0.88
C MET A 85 0.03 7.79 0.52
N LYS A 86 0.56 8.45 1.56
CA LYS A 86 0.28 8.14 2.96
C LYS A 86 -0.71 9.14 3.54
N GLY A 87 -1.82 8.65 4.02
CA GLY A 87 -2.82 9.38 4.80
C GLY A 87 -2.69 9.13 6.30
N ALA A 88 -3.59 9.72 7.09
CA ALA A 88 -3.67 9.50 8.54
C ALA A 88 -4.05 8.04 8.88
N ASP A 89 -4.97 7.48 8.11
CA ASP A 89 -5.61 6.19 8.42
C ASP A 89 -5.39 5.14 7.32
N GLY A 90 -4.38 5.32 6.48
CA GLY A 90 -4.10 4.35 5.42
C GLY A 90 -3.09 4.81 4.40
N THR A 91 -2.91 3.99 3.38
CA THR A 91 -2.01 4.23 2.26
C THR A 91 -2.73 3.93 0.96
N VAL A 92 -2.53 4.74 -0.05
CA VAL A 92 -2.88 4.39 -1.44
C VAL A 92 -1.58 4.10 -2.17
N SER A 93 -1.43 2.90 -2.69
CA SER A 93 -0.22 2.47 -3.42
C SER A 93 -0.53 2.14 -4.87
N LEU A 94 0.48 2.33 -5.72
CA LEU A 94 0.47 1.88 -7.10
C LEU A 94 0.90 0.41 -7.12
N GLU A 95 0.02 -0.44 -7.62
CA GLU A 95 0.22 -1.87 -7.74
C GLU A 95 0.51 -2.28 -9.20
N PRO A 96 0.96 -3.51 -9.47
CA PRO A 96 1.20 -3.99 -10.82
C PRO A 96 0.00 -3.78 -11.75
N ALA A 97 0.29 -3.57 -13.04
CA ALA A 97 -0.70 -3.24 -14.07
C ALA A 97 -1.46 -1.92 -13.87
N GLY A 98 -0.94 -1.01 -13.04
CA GLY A 98 -1.54 0.30 -12.84
C GLY A 98 -2.78 0.29 -11.92
N GLN A 99 -2.96 -0.76 -11.15
CA GLN A 99 -3.97 -0.79 -10.10
C GLN A 99 -3.61 0.18 -8.97
N LEU A 100 -4.60 0.76 -8.34
CA LEU A 100 -4.45 1.52 -7.11
C LEU A 100 -5.08 0.72 -5.96
N GLU A 101 -4.28 0.48 -4.92
CA GLU A 101 -4.70 -0.20 -3.71
C GLU A 101 -4.86 0.80 -2.56
N LEU A 102 -6.03 0.82 -1.95
CA LEU A 102 -6.23 1.47 -0.66
C LEU A 102 -6.06 0.43 0.46
N SER A 103 -4.96 0.53 1.19
CA SER A 103 -4.76 -0.21 2.44
C SER A 103 -5.23 0.65 3.61
N GLY A 104 -6.38 0.31 4.20
CA GLY A 104 -6.98 1.03 5.31
C GLY A 104 -6.31 0.75 6.66
N ALA A 105 -6.70 1.51 7.69
CA ALA A 105 -6.27 1.24 9.05
C ALA A 105 -6.80 -0.11 9.58
N PRO A 106 -6.06 -0.79 10.47
CA PRO A 106 -6.57 -1.96 11.17
C PRO A 106 -7.71 -1.58 12.13
N LEU A 107 -8.91 -2.10 11.89
CA LEU A 107 -10.14 -1.76 12.59
C LEU A 107 -10.68 -2.92 13.43
N GLU A 108 -11.57 -2.65 14.36
CA GLU A 108 -12.07 -3.67 15.31
C GLU A 108 -13.17 -4.56 14.72
N ASN A 109 -13.95 -4.04 13.79
CA ASN A 109 -15.08 -4.76 13.22
C ASN A 109 -15.36 -4.37 11.76
N LEU A 110 -16.15 -5.19 11.07
CA LEU A 110 -16.48 -5.00 9.66
C LEU A 110 -17.26 -3.71 9.38
N HIS A 111 -18.04 -3.20 10.33
CA HIS A 111 -18.82 -1.98 10.10
C HIS A 111 -17.94 -0.73 10.00
N GLU A 112 -16.79 -0.76 10.67
CA GLU A 112 -15.81 0.32 10.59
C GLU A 112 -15.03 0.31 9.26
N THR A 113 -14.98 -0.82 8.55
CA THR A 113 -14.28 -0.93 7.26
C THR A 113 -15.11 -0.43 6.08
N CYS A 114 -16.40 -0.26 6.24
CA CYS A 114 -17.31 0.25 5.22
C CYS A 114 -17.43 1.76 5.25
#